data_926cf70a7e58621cf2fe36261e0204f0
#
_entry.id   926cf70a7e58621cf2fe36261e0204f0
#
_cell.length_a   1.000
_cell.length_b   1.000
_cell.length_c   1.000
_cell.angle_alpha   90.00
_cell.angle_beta   90.00
_cell.angle_gamma   90.00
#
_symmetry.space_group_name_H-M   'P 1'
#
loop_
_entity.id
_entity.type
_entity.pdbx_description
1 polymer ?
#
loop_
_entity_poly.entity_id
_entity_poly.type
_entity_poly.pdbx_seq_one_letter_code
_entity_poly.pdbx_strand_id
1 'polypeptide(L)'
;MIPQATLCITHSPVHTVEYYADLADQFIAAGAPEICLKDMAGVGRPRFLGKLVKAIKTKHPEVIIEYHGHSGPGFSVAAMLEVCDNGADIIDVAMEPLSWGKIHPDVITIREMLLDAGYKVPEINMDAYMRARALTQEFIDDFLGYFMDRSNLLTSSLLVGCGLPGGMMGSMMADLKGVHAGINMHLRKKGEKELTVDDLLVRLFDEVAYVWPRLGYPPLVTPFSQYVKNVALMNVYNLTIGKGRWEAIDNNTWGMILGKSGQLPGKLDPEIVALAKEKGLEFTTEDPQANYPDALDKFRKEMEENGWELGEDDEELFEFAMHESQYRDYKSGVAKERFQADLDKAKTAALVKQGYSEEDALKAKRQGTEPIIAPASGQIIWEVDPEDYSTAPAVGTAIKTNEPLCYIQTTAGYFEPVLSNFTGRLAEVAAQGANVRKGEALAYVRPAEKEELFVESEPERLRRVEQLEEVRHVIRARRAKK
;
A
#
# COMPACT_ATOMS: atom_id res chain seq x y z
N MET A 1 -15.50 -23.29 -7.81
CA MET A 1 -15.32 -22.02 -7.02
C MET A 1 -15.96 -22.23 -5.66
N ILE A 2 -15.30 -21.85 -4.57
CA ILE A 2 -15.84 -21.93 -3.20
C ILE A 2 -16.28 -20.53 -2.80
N PRO A 3 -17.59 -20.29 -2.55
CA PRO A 3 -18.06 -18.99 -2.11
C PRO A 3 -17.67 -18.74 -0.65
N GLN A 4 -17.09 -17.57 -0.37
CA GLN A 4 -16.73 -17.13 0.96
C GLN A 4 -17.50 -15.85 1.31
N ALA A 5 -18.16 -15.81 2.46
CA ALA A 5 -18.83 -14.62 2.95
C ALA A 5 -17.90 -13.82 3.87
N THR A 6 -17.73 -12.53 3.55
CA THR A 6 -16.77 -11.66 4.24
C THR A 6 -17.48 -10.69 5.18
N LEU A 7 -17.16 -10.77 6.47
CA LEU A 7 -17.63 -9.85 7.52
C LEU A 7 -16.59 -8.75 7.74
N CYS A 8 -16.91 -7.52 7.33
CA CYS A 8 -16.01 -6.38 7.50
C CYS A 8 -15.99 -5.91 8.96
N ILE A 9 -14.92 -6.24 9.67
CA ILE A 9 -14.76 -5.92 11.09
C ILE A 9 -14.67 -4.41 11.30
N THR A 10 -15.67 -3.89 11.98
CA THR A 10 -15.82 -2.48 12.34
C THR A 10 -16.07 -2.40 13.84
N HIS A 11 -15.48 -1.45 14.53
CA HIS A 11 -15.60 -1.33 15.98
C HIS A 11 -16.51 -0.16 16.36
N SER A 12 -17.75 -0.45 16.75
CA SER A 12 -18.75 0.55 17.15
C SER A 12 -19.74 -0.05 18.15
N PRO A 13 -20.62 0.77 18.77
CA PRO A 13 -21.67 0.27 19.66
C PRO A 13 -22.67 -0.69 19.03
N VAL A 14 -22.83 -0.65 17.70
CA VAL A 14 -23.80 -1.53 16.98
C VAL A 14 -23.13 -2.75 16.38
N HIS A 15 -21.82 -2.71 16.11
CA HIS A 15 -21.05 -3.83 15.59
C HIS A 15 -20.56 -4.73 16.74
N THR A 16 -21.51 -5.46 17.35
CA THR A 16 -21.24 -6.34 18.50
C THR A 16 -20.91 -7.77 18.04
N VAL A 17 -20.52 -8.63 18.96
CA VAL A 17 -20.30 -10.07 18.67
C VAL A 17 -21.61 -10.70 18.18
N GLU A 18 -22.73 -10.36 18.79
CA GLU A 18 -24.05 -10.85 18.41
C GLU A 18 -24.44 -10.39 17.01
N TYR A 19 -24.22 -9.12 16.67
CA TYR A 19 -24.48 -8.60 15.34
C TYR A 19 -23.72 -9.38 14.25
N TYR A 20 -22.44 -9.63 14.44
CA TYR A 20 -21.65 -10.39 13.48
C TYR A 20 -21.97 -11.88 13.45
N ALA A 21 -22.28 -12.48 14.61
CA ALA A 21 -22.73 -13.86 14.67
C ALA A 21 -24.06 -14.07 13.94
N ASP A 22 -25.02 -13.15 14.08
CA ASP A 22 -26.27 -13.19 13.36
C ASP A 22 -26.10 -12.99 11.83
N LEU A 23 -25.13 -12.16 11.41
CA LEU A 23 -24.78 -12.04 9.99
C LEU A 23 -24.16 -13.35 9.47
N ALA A 24 -23.25 -13.96 10.23
CA ALA A 24 -22.66 -15.25 9.87
C ALA A 24 -23.74 -16.33 9.73
N ASP A 25 -24.72 -16.41 10.66
CA ASP A 25 -25.84 -17.32 10.59
C ASP A 25 -26.63 -17.15 9.27
N GLN A 26 -26.89 -15.91 8.86
CA GLN A 26 -27.58 -15.61 7.61
C GLN A 26 -26.79 -16.06 6.37
N PHE A 27 -25.51 -15.78 6.33
CA PHE A 27 -24.64 -16.19 5.21
C PHE A 27 -24.50 -17.71 5.12
N ILE A 28 -24.34 -18.40 6.25
CA ILE A 28 -24.27 -19.85 6.31
C ILE A 28 -25.62 -20.46 5.86
N ALA A 29 -26.74 -19.91 6.30
CA ALA A 29 -28.07 -20.33 5.86
C ALA A 29 -28.29 -20.08 4.36
N ALA A 30 -27.67 -19.07 3.78
CA ALA A 30 -27.66 -18.82 2.34
C ALA A 30 -26.69 -19.73 1.55
N GLY A 31 -25.93 -20.59 2.24
CA GLY A 31 -25.05 -21.61 1.63
C GLY A 31 -23.57 -21.26 1.58
N ALA A 32 -23.10 -20.24 2.30
CA ALA A 32 -21.66 -19.96 2.40
C ALA A 32 -20.97 -21.01 3.29
N PRO A 33 -20.00 -21.79 2.78
CA PRO A 33 -19.24 -22.78 3.56
C PRO A 33 -18.11 -22.15 4.35
N GLU A 34 -17.73 -20.92 4.03
CA GLU A 34 -16.60 -20.20 4.61
C GLU A 34 -17.00 -18.78 5.02
N ILE A 35 -16.51 -18.34 6.18
CA ILE A 35 -16.69 -16.99 6.71
C ILE A 35 -15.32 -16.35 6.91
N CYS A 36 -15.08 -15.21 6.25
CA CYS A 36 -13.88 -14.40 6.46
C CYS A 36 -14.17 -13.24 7.43
N LEU A 37 -13.42 -13.17 8.52
CA LEU A 37 -13.40 -12.02 9.42
C LEU A 37 -12.35 -11.02 8.90
N LYS A 38 -12.80 -10.03 8.12
CA LYS A 38 -11.94 -9.08 7.44
C LYS A 38 -11.72 -7.80 8.26
N ASP A 39 -10.57 -7.73 8.90
CA ASP A 39 -10.12 -6.57 9.69
C ASP A 39 -9.08 -5.76 8.89
N MET A 40 -9.56 -5.06 7.84
CA MET A 40 -8.72 -4.28 6.91
C MET A 40 -8.12 -3.01 7.54
N ALA A 41 -8.61 -2.59 8.69
CA ALA A 41 -8.02 -1.48 9.45
C ALA A 41 -7.06 -1.97 10.54
N GLY A 42 -7.11 -3.26 10.87
CA GLY A 42 -6.37 -3.86 12.00
C GLY A 42 -6.87 -3.37 13.37
N VAL A 43 -8.13 -2.94 13.44
CA VAL A 43 -8.74 -2.34 14.66
C VAL A 43 -9.53 -3.35 15.48
N GLY A 44 -9.71 -4.56 15.00
CA GLY A 44 -10.36 -5.64 15.72
C GLY A 44 -9.62 -5.92 17.03
N ARG A 45 -10.34 -5.80 18.16
CA ARG A 45 -9.75 -6.10 19.48
C ARG A 45 -9.58 -7.61 19.62
N PRO A 46 -8.40 -8.12 19.99
CA PRO A 46 -8.14 -9.57 20.03
C PRO A 46 -9.24 -10.36 20.77
N ARG A 47 -9.59 -9.93 21.97
CA ARG A 47 -10.66 -10.60 22.76
C ARG A 47 -12.04 -10.54 22.14
N PHE A 48 -12.36 -9.48 21.39
CA PHE A 48 -13.60 -9.36 20.63
C PHE A 48 -13.63 -10.39 19.49
N LEU A 49 -12.55 -10.45 18.73
CA LEU A 49 -12.40 -11.39 17.60
C LEU A 49 -12.47 -12.85 18.07
N GLY A 50 -11.75 -13.21 19.14
CA GLY A 50 -11.83 -14.54 19.72
C GLY A 50 -13.25 -14.91 20.17
N LYS A 51 -13.97 -14.00 20.84
CA LYS A 51 -15.37 -14.23 21.21
C LYS A 51 -16.27 -14.42 20.00
N LEU A 52 -16.03 -13.69 18.92
CA LEU A 52 -16.80 -13.79 17.68
C LEU A 52 -16.54 -15.16 17.02
N VAL A 53 -15.28 -15.57 16.86
CA VAL A 53 -14.94 -16.90 16.34
C VAL A 53 -15.62 -17.99 17.16
N LYS A 54 -15.51 -17.91 18.49
CA LYS A 54 -16.13 -18.87 19.41
C LYS A 54 -17.66 -18.90 19.27
N ALA A 55 -18.31 -17.75 19.12
CA ALA A 55 -19.75 -17.67 18.95
C ALA A 55 -20.21 -18.36 17.66
N ILE A 56 -19.50 -18.11 16.54
CA ILE A 56 -19.81 -18.75 15.25
C ILE A 56 -19.53 -20.27 15.33
N LYS A 57 -18.35 -20.68 15.79
CA LYS A 57 -17.97 -22.12 15.90
C LYS A 57 -18.85 -22.92 16.85
N THR A 58 -19.42 -22.30 17.88
CA THR A 58 -20.35 -22.96 18.79
C THR A 58 -21.65 -23.36 18.11
N LYS A 59 -22.15 -22.54 17.17
CA LYS A 59 -23.35 -22.81 16.38
C LYS A 59 -23.07 -23.65 15.12
N HIS A 60 -21.93 -23.39 14.49
CA HIS A 60 -21.52 -23.95 13.20
C HIS A 60 -20.08 -24.51 13.29
N PRO A 61 -19.87 -25.65 13.98
CA PRO A 61 -18.52 -26.19 14.20
C PRO A 61 -17.79 -26.56 12.92
N GLU A 62 -18.51 -26.88 11.84
CA GLU A 62 -17.98 -27.30 10.55
C GLU A 62 -17.62 -26.14 9.61
N VAL A 63 -18.13 -24.90 9.86
CA VAL A 63 -17.85 -23.77 8.98
C VAL A 63 -16.38 -23.38 9.07
N ILE A 64 -15.75 -23.14 7.94
CA ILE A 64 -14.36 -22.64 7.89
C ILE A 64 -14.35 -21.16 8.23
N ILE A 65 -13.52 -20.78 9.18
CA ILE A 65 -13.31 -19.37 9.56
C ILE A 65 -11.92 -18.94 9.17
N GLU A 66 -11.86 -17.95 8.31
CA GLU A 66 -10.64 -17.23 7.93
C GLU A 66 -10.55 -15.90 8.69
N TYR A 67 -9.35 -15.54 9.13
CA TYR A 67 -9.05 -14.21 9.67
C TYR A 67 -8.09 -13.47 8.77
N HIS A 68 -8.59 -12.40 8.16
CA HIS A 68 -7.86 -11.44 7.34
C HIS A 68 -7.59 -10.18 8.14
N GLY A 69 -6.45 -10.10 8.84
CA GLY A 69 -6.15 -9.01 9.78
C GLY A 69 -4.91 -8.21 9.40
N HIS A 70 -5.09 -6.88 9.16
CA HIS A 70 -3.98 -5.98 8.91
C HIS A 70 -3.24 -5.59 10.19
N SER A 71 -1.94 -5.26 10.08
CA SER A 71 -1.11 -4.88 11.23
C SER A 71 -1.38 -3.47 11.73
N GLY A 72 -1.88 -2.58 10.88
CA GLY A 72 -2.29 -1.20 11.15
C GLY A 72 -1.82 -0.58 12.47
N PRO A 73 -2.63 -0.67 13.56
CA PRO A 73 -2.28 -0.15 14.87
C PRO A 73 -1.45 -1.12 15.74
N GLY A 74 -1.14 -2.33 15.28
CA GLY A 74 -0.30 -3.30 15.98
C GLY A 74 -1.04 -4.41 16.74
N PHE A 75 -2.35 -4.61 16.52
CA PHE A 75 -3.11 -5.67 17.21
C PHE A 75 -3.01 -7.04 16.53
N SER A 76 -2.61 -7.11 15.26
CA SER A 76 -2.76 -8.28 14.39
C SER A 76 -2.16 -9.57 14.96
N VAL A 77 -0.94 -9.54 15.49
CA VAL A 77 -0.28 -10.76 16.03
C VAL A 77 -1.09 -11.33 17.20
N ALA A 78 -1.51 -10.48 18.13
CA ALA A 78 -2.34 -10.90 19.26
C ALA A 78 -3.73 -11.35 18.81
N ALA A 79 -4.29 -10.70 17.79
CA ALA A 79 -5.57 -11.07 17.23
C ALA A 79 -5.50 -12.45 16.53
N MET A 80 -4.45 -12.72 15.76
CA MET A 80 -4.23 -14.00 15.08
C MET A 80 -4.13 -15.15 16.08
N LEU A 81 -3.38 -14.98 17.16
CA LEU A 81 -3.32 -16.00 18.22
C LEU A 81 -4.69 -16.21 18.88
N GLU A 82 -5.37 -15.13 19.24
CA GLU A 82 -6.68 -15.21 19.90
C GLU A 82 -7.76 -15.87 19.03
N VAL A 83 -7.79 -15.61 17.72
CA VAL A 83 -8.77 -16.26 16.83
C VAL A 83 -8.44 -17.74 16.65
N CYS A 84 -7.15 -18.14 16.56
CA CYS A 84 -6.74 -19.53 16.51
C CYS A 84 -7.16 -20.28 17.79
N ASP A 85 -6.93 -19.70 18.97
CA ASP A 85 -7.31 -20.28 20.27
C ASP A 85 -8.83 -20.51 20.39
N ASN A 86 -9.63 -19.82 19.58
CA ASN A 86 -11.09 -19.93 19.55
C ASN A 86 -11.63 -20.68 18.33
N GLY A 87 -10.76 -21.24 17.47
CA GLY A 87 -11.14 -22.20 16.41
C GLY A 87 -11.13 -21.63 15.00
N ALA A 88 -10.42 -20.55 14.71
CA ALA A 88 -10.19 -20.12 13.32
C ALA A 88 -9.31 -21.15 12.60
N ASP A 89 -9.62 -21.40 11.32
CA ASP A 89 -8.99 -22.44 10.50
C ASP A 89 -7.91 -21.85 9.58
N ILE A 90 -8.07 -20.61 9.12
CA ILE A 90 -7.20 -19.96 8.15
C ILE A 90 -6.77 -18.58 8.68
N ILE A 91 -5.50 -18.27 8.51
CA ILE A 91 -4.90 -16.95 8.84
C ILE A 91 -4.21 -16.39 7.61
N ASP A 92 -4.59 -15.18 7.22
CA ASP A 92 -3.93 -14.47 6.14
C ASP A 92 -2.67 -13.77 6.63
N VAL A 93 -1.60 -13.98 5.88
CA VAL A 93 -0.28 -13.42 6.16
C VAL A 93 0.33 -12.82 4.90
N ALA A 94 1.39 -12.05 5.06
CA ALA A 94 2.17 -11.49 3.96
C ALA A 94 3.59 -12.04 3.98
N MET A 95 4.41 -11.61 3.04
CA MET A 95 5.84 -11.93 2.99
C MET A 95 6.68 -10.65 2.79
N GLU A 96 7.91 -10.66 3.29
CA GLU A 96 8.85 -9.60 2.99
C GLU A 96 9.12 -9.48 1.47
N PRO A 97 9.33 -8.24 0.98
CA PRO A 97 9.42 -6.96 1.68
C PRO A 97 8.07 -6.23 1.85
N LEU A 98 6.94 -6.87 1.53
CA LEU A 98 5.58 -6.31 1.58
C LEU A 98 4.79 -6.81 2.80
N SER A 99 5.44 -7.11 3.92
CA SER A 99 4.81 -7.45 5.19
C SER A 99 4.88 -6.30 6.19
N TRP A 100 4.10 -6.40 7.29
CA TRP A 100 4.06 -5.43 8.38
C TRP A 100 3.43 -4.07 8.04
N GLY A 101 3.71 -3.08 8.85
CA GLY A 101 3.14 -1.74 8.69
C GLY A 101 1.62 -1.73 8.74
N LYS A 102 0.98 -1.28 7.64
CA LYS A 102 -0.47 -1.33 7.44
C LYS A 102 -0.93 -2.55 6.63
N ILE A 103 -0.02 -3.49 6.38
CA ILE A 103 -0.25 -4.73 5.64
C ILE A 103 -0.41 -5.87 6.68
N HIS A 104 -0.33 -7.12 6.27
CA HIS A 104 -0.38 -8.26 7.19
C HIS A 104 0.98 -8.53 7.85
N PRO A 105 1.00 -9.22 8.99
CA PRO A 105 2.24 -9.76 9.57
C PRO A 105 2.94 -10.72 8.60
N ASP A 106 4.24 -10.89 8.81
CA ASP A 106 5.03 -11.81 8.00
C ASP A 106 4.74 -13.28 8.35
N VAL A 107 4.66 -14.11 7.32
CA VAL A 107 4.36 -15.54 7.43
C VAL A 107 5.34 -16.29 8.32
N ILE A 108 6.64 -15.94 8.30
CA ILE A 108 7.67 -16.60 9.11
C ILE A 108 7.39 -16.35 10.59
N THR A 109 7.12 -15.09 10.95
CA THR A 109 6.85 -14.70 12.34
C THR A 109 5.58 -15.37 12.86
N ILE A 110 4.50 -15.35 12.07
CA ILE A 110 3.22 -15.95 12.50
C ILE A 110 3.35 -17.46 12.60
N ARG A 111 4.05 -18.10 11.66
CA ARG A 111 4.33 -19.53 11.75
C ARG A 111 5.06 -19.90 13.04
N GLU A 112 6.14 -19.21 13.38
CA GLU A 112 6.90 -19.50 14.60
C GLU A 112 6.09 -19.26 15.88
N MET A 113 5.27 -18.21 15.90
CA MET A 113 4.34 -17.94 17.01
C MET A 113 3.32 -19.08 17.18
N LEU A 114 2.72 -19.56 16.10
CA LEU A 114 1.73 -20.64 16.16
C LEU A 114 2.37 -21.97 16.54
N LEU A 115 3.60 -22.26 16.10
CA LEU A 115 4.35 -23.44 16.53
C LEU A 115 4.67 -23.40 18.04
N ASP A 116 5.10 -22.24 18.57
CA ASP A 116 5.34 -22.06 20.00
C ASP A 116 4.04 -22.23 20.81
N ALA A 117 2.91 -21.81 20.27
CA ALA A 117 1.58 -22.01 20.86
C ALA A 117 1.06 -23.46 20.74
N GLY A 118 1.79 -24.36 20.08
CA GLY A 118 1.46 -25.78 19.96
C GLY A 118 0.61 -26.16 18.75
N TYR A 119 0.39 -25.25 17.81
CA TYR A 119 -0.34 -25.53 16.58
C TYR A 119 0.50 -26.29 15.56
N LYS A 120 -0.16 -27.07 14.73
CA LYS A 120 0.44 -27.67 13.53
C LYS A 120 0.21 -26.73 12.36
N VAL A 121 1.27 -26.20 11.82
CA VAL A 121 1.24 -25.29 10.67
C VAL A 121 2.10 -25.84 9.53
N PRO A 122 1.79 -25.52 8.26
CA PRO A 122 2.59 -25.95 7.12
C PRO A 122 4.04 -25.50 7.21
N GLU A 123 4.94 -26.27 6.64
CA GLU A 123 6.34 -25.88 6.49
C GLU A 123 6.48 -24.87 5.35
N ILE A 124 7.38 -23.90 5.54
CA ILE A 124 7.74 -22.93 4.52
C ILE A 124 8.98 -23.43 3.79
N ASN A 125 8.90 -23.53 2.48
CA ASN A 125 10.09 -23.72 1.64
C ASN A 125 10.90 -22.42 1.63
N MET A 126 11.94 -22.35 2.46
CA MET A 126 12.74 -21.13 2.63
C MET A 126 13.51 -20.74 1.36
N ASP A 127 13.92 -21.68 0.53
CA ASP A 127 14.58 -21.35 -0.74
C ASP A 127 13.57 -20.66 -1.70
N ALA A 128 12.35 -21.17 -1.78
CA ALA A 128 11.29 -20.56 -2.57
C ALA A 128 10.89 -19.18 -2.00
N TYR A 129 10.79 -19.04 -0.66
CA TYR A 129 10.51 -17.77 0.01
C TYR A 129 11.56 -16.71 -0.33
N MET A 130 12.86 -17.05 -0.21
CA MET A 130 13.94 -16.10 -0.50
C MET A 130 13.99 -15.69 -1.96
N ARG A 131 13.69 -16.61 -2.89
CA ARG A 131 13.57 -16.28 -4.32
C ARG A 131 12.39 -15.34 -4.58
N ALA A 132 11.22 -15.64 -4.02
CA ALA A 132 10.03 -14.79 -4.15
C ALA A 132 10.29 -13.40 -3.56
N ARG A 133 10.94 -13.32 -2.38
CA ARG A 133 11.34 -12.07 -1.74
C ARG A 133 12.27 -11.23 -2.64
N ALA A 134 13.26 -11.87 -3.24
CA ALA A 134 14.21 -11.19 -4.15
C ALA A 134 13.50 -10.65 -5.40
N LEU A 135 12.63 -11.45 -6.03
CA LEU A 135 11.84 -11.03 -7.18
C LEU A 135 10.87 -9.88 -6.83
N THR A 136 10.24 -9.94 -5.66
CA THR A 136 9.36 -8.86 -5.18
C THR A 136 10.14 -7.57 -4.94
N GLN A 137 11.35 -7.67 -4.37
CA GLN A 137 12.21 -6.50 -4.19
C GLN A 137 12.62 -5.89 -5.54
N GLU A 138 12.99 -6.71 -6.51
CA GLU A 138 13.31 -6.28 -7.86
C GLU A 138 12.12 -5.53 -8.51
N PHE A 139 10.92 -6.06 -8.33
CA PHE A 139 9.69 -5.45 -8.80
C PHE A 139 9.42 -4.07 -8.14
N ILE A 140 9.73 -3.95 -6.85
CA ILE A 140 9.65 -2.68 -6.11
C ILE A 140 10.67 -1.68 -6.66
N ASP A 141 11.91 -2.11 -6.86
CA ASP A 141 12.99 -1.25 -7.32
C ASP A 141 12.76 -0.77 -8.77
N ASP A 142 12.24 -1.63 -9.63
CA ASP A 142 11.99 -1.32 -11.04
C ASP A 142 10.87 -0.29 -11.24
N PHE A 143 9.78 -0.38 -10.47
CA PHE A 143 8.62 0.49 -10.66
C PHE A 143 7.69 0.68 -9.46
N LEU A 144 7.34 -0.34 -8.69
CA LEU A 144 6.32 -0.22 -7.64
C LEU A 144 6.72 0.79 -6.56
N GLY A 145 8.01 0.85 -6.21
CA GLY A 145 8.55 1.75 -5.19
C GLY A 145 8.38 3.23 -5.50
N TYR A 146 8.23 3.59 -6.78
CA TYR A 146 7.95 4.97 -7.19
C TYR A 146 6.51 5.41 -6.88
N PHE A 147 5.58 4.47 -6.73
CA PHE A 147 4.17 4.70 -6.45
C PHE A 147 3.78 4.33 -5.02
N MET A 148 4.62 3.58 -4.31
CA MET A 148 4.38 3.19 -2.93
C MET A 148 4.53 4.37 -1.96
N ASP A 149 3.49 4.62 -1.15
CA ASP A 149 3.63 5.48 0.02
C ASP A 149 4.34 4.71 1.15
N ARG A 150 5.56 5.12 1.47
CA ARG A 150 6.37 4.52 2.54
C ARG A 150 5.69 4.55 3.91
N SER A 151 4.73 5.44 4.13
CA SER A 151 3.94 5.46 5.37
C SER A 151 3.12 4.18 5.56
N ASN A 152 2.85 3.42 4.48
CA ASN A 152 2.16 2.14 4.55
C ASN A 152 3.01 1.02 5.17
N LEU A 153 4.33 1.18 5.17
CA LEU A 153 5.26 0.26 5.83
C LEU A 153 5.41 0.53 7.34
N LEU A 154 4.72 1.54 7.86
CA LEU A 154 4.76 1.93 9.27
C LEU A 154 3.43 1.64 9.95
N THR A 155 3.49 1.09 11.16
CA THR A 155 2.31 1.01 12.02
C THR A 155 1.89 2.41 12.50
N SER A 156 0.61 2.60 12.77
CA SER A 156 0.09 3.86 13.31
C SER A 156 -1.02 3.60 14.32
N SER A 157 -0.77 3.92 15.59
CA SER A 157 -1.78 3.83 16.65
C SER A 157 -2.97 4.78 16.45
N LEU A 158 -2.84 5.81 15.61
CA LEU A 158 -3.94 6.72 15.28
C LEU A 158 -5.10 6.03 14.58
N LEU A 159 -4.84 4.89 13.90
CA LEU A 159 -5.89 4.07 13.29
C LEU A 159 -6.91 3.55 14.30
N VAL A 160 -6.52 3.37 15.56
CA VAL A 160 -7.44 2.95 16.64
C VAL A 160 -8.57 3.95 16.83
N GLY A 161 -8.27 5.24 16.73
CA GLY A 161 -9.23 6.32 16.99
C GLY A 161 -10.28 6.49 15.88
N CYS A 162 -9.86 6.41 14.63
CA CYS A 162 -10.79 6.65 13.51
C CYS A 162 -11.41 5.37 12.93
N GLY A 163 -10.83 4.18 13.19
CA GLY A 163 -11.31 2.91 12.66
C GLY A 163 -11.29 2.79 11.13
N LEU A 164 -10.67 3.75 10.45
CA LEU A 164 -10.59 3.77 8.98
C LEU A 164 -9.49 2.82 8.47
N PRO A 165 -9.67 2.17 7.31
CA PRO A 165 -8.65 1.35 6.70
C PRO A 165 -7.32 2.07 6.53
N GLY A 166 -6.20 1.34 6.75
CA GLY A 166 -4.86 1.93 6.70
C GLY A 166 -4.53 2.64 5.38
N GLY A 167 -4.97 2.10 4.24
CA GLY A 167 -4.84 2.73 2.92
C GLY A 167 -5.57 4.07 2.79
N MET A 168 -6.66 4.26 3.55
CA MET A 168 -7.40 5.53 3.56
C MET A 168 -6.68 6.65 4.31
N MET A 169 -5.78 6.33 5.25
CA MET A 169 -4.98 7.37 5.92
C MET A 169 -4.13 8.16 4.92
N GLY A 170 -3.53 7.48 3.94
CA GLY A 170 -2.77 8.14 2.87
C GLY A 170 -3.64 9.08 2.02
N SER A 171 -4.80 8.59 1.54
CA SER A 171 -5.74 9.42 0.78
C SER A 171 -6.29 10.58 1.61
N MET A 172 -6.62 10.34 2.88
CA MET A 172 -7.10 11.37 3.79
C MET A 172 -6.07 12.48 4.03
N MET A 173 -4.79 12.11 4.20
CA MET A 173 -3.70 13.08 4.32
C MET A 173 -3.49 13.88 3.04
N ALA A 174 -3.67 13.26 1.87
CA ALA A 174 -3.62 13.96 0.58
C ALA A 174 -4.77 14.96 0.43
N ASP A 175 -5.99 14.54 0.79
CA ASP A 175 -7.18 15.40 0.75
C ASP A 175 -7.06 16.58 1.72
N LEU A 176 -6.56 16.35 2.96
CA LEU A 176 -6.29 17.43 3.92
C LEU A 176 -5.29 18.44 3.38
N LYS A 177 -4.20 18.00 2.76
CA LYS A 177 -3.23 18.89 2.11
C LYS A 177 -3.88 19.68 0.97
N GLY A 178 -4.78 19.07 0.22
CA GLY A 178 -5.53 19.71 -0.85
C GLY A 178 -6.42 20.88 -0.37
N VAL A 179 -7.12 20.69 0.76
CA VAL A 179 -8.01 21.74 1.31
C VAL A 179 -7.30 22.74 2.23
N HIS A 180 -6.12 22.40 2.75
CA HIS A 180 -5.36 23.18 3.72
C HIS A 180 -5.08 24.62 3.25
N ALA A 181 -4.62 24.76 2.00
CA ALA A 181 -4.32 26.10 1.42
C ALA A 181 -5.59 26.97 1.33
N GLY A 182 -6.72 26.38 0.92
CA GLY A 182 -8.01 27.06 0.82
C GLY A 182 -8.54 27.51 2.19
N ILE A 183 -8.46 26.64 3.19
CA ILE A 183 -8.84 26.93 4.57
C ILE A 183 -7.99 28.09 5.12
N ASN A 184 -6.68 28.00 5.01
CA ASN A 184 -5.79 29.03 5.55
C ASN A 184 -5.88 30.37 4.81
N MET A 185 -6.18 30.36 3.51
CA MET A 185 -6.50 31.58 2.78
C MET A 185 -7.76 32.27 3.37
N HIS A 186 -8.78 31.51 3.74
CA HIS A 186 -9.99 32.04 4.35
C HIS A 186 -9.73 32.58 5.75
N LEU A 187 -9.00 31.84 6.60
CA LEU A 187 -8.63 32.27 7.96
C LEU A 187 -7.80 33.57 7.93
N ARG A 188 -6.81 33.67 7.03
CA ARG A 188 -6.03 34.91 6.82
C ARG A 188 -6.90 36.09 6.49
N LYS A 189 -7.89 35.93 5.60
CA LYS A 189 -8.84 37.03 5.26
C LYS A 189 -9.67 37.51 6.46
N LYS A 190 -9.91 36.62 7.42
CA LYS A 190 -10.62 36.92 8.67
C LYS A 190 -9.71 37.44 9.78
N GLY A 191 -8.39 37.42 9.59
CA GLY A 191 -7.44 37.74 10.65
C GLY A 191 -7.32 36.66 11.73
N GLU A 192 -7.75 35.44 11.42
CA GLU A 192 -7.68 34.27 12.30
C GLU A 192 -6.37 33.52 12.09
N LYS A 193 -5.94 32.77 13.15
CA LYS A 193 -4.73 31.96 13.12
C LYS A 193 -4.86 30.83 12.09
N GLU A 194 -3.81 30.68 11.28
CA GLU A 194 -3.71 29.55 10.34
C GLU A 194 -3.61 28.20 11.09
N LEU A 195 -4.16 27.16 10.49
CA LEU A 195 -4.14 25.79 11.00
C LEU A 195 -2.99 25.01 10.33
N THR A 196 -2.37 24.13 11.08
CA THR A 196 -1.48 23.11 10.54
C THR A 196 -2.27 21.95 9.94
N VAL A 197 -1.61 21.08 9.18
CA VAL A 197 -2.24 19.83 8.70
C VAL A 197 -2.66 18.95 9.86
N ASP A 198 -1.87 18.93 10.96
CA ASP A 198 -2.18 18.15 12.17
C ASP A 198 -3.41 18.72 12.91
N ASP A 199 -3.55 20.05 12.98
CA ASP A 199 -4.78 20.69 13.51
C ASP A 199 -6.03 20.26 12.72
N LEU A 200 -5.91 20.19 11.39
CA LEU A 200 -7.00 19.73 10.52
C LEU A 200 -7.27 18.23 10.69
N LEU A 201 -6.23 17.42 10.90
CA LEU A 201 -6.38 15.99 11.16
C LEU A 201 -7.16 15.72 12.45
N VAL A 202 -6.85 16.46 13.51
CA VAL A 202 -7.61 16.37 14.79
C VAL A 202 -9.07 16.74 14.56
N ARG A 203 -9.34 17.86 13.89
CA ARG A 203 -10.72 18.27 13.56
C ARG A 203 -11.45 17.25 12.71
N LEU A 204 -10.75 16.61 11.77
CA LEU A 204 -11.33 15.58 10.92
C LEU A 204 -11.69 14.32 11.72
N PHE A 205 -10.86 13.91 12.66
CA PHE A 205 -11.18 12.78 13.54
C PHE A 205 -12.38 13.06 14.42
N ASP A 206 -12.46 14.27 15.00
CA ASP A 206 -13.61 14.70 15.77
C ASP A 206 -14.89 14.71 14.90
N GLU A 207 -14.77 15.19 13.66
CA GLU A 207 -15.90 15.25 12.74
C GLU A 207 -16.30 13.86 12.23
N VAL A 208 -15.38 12.92 12.00
CA VAL A 208 -15.69 11.52 11.72
C VAL A 208 -16.46 10.90 12.88
N ALA A 209 -16.02 11.14 14.11
CA ALA A 209 -16.71 10.67 15.32
C ALA A 209 -18.12 11.28 15.48
N TYR A 210 -18.34 12.49 14.97
CA TYR A 210 -19.65 13.14 14.92
C TYR A 210 -20.55 12.62 13.80
N VAL A 211 -20.02 12.47 12.60
CA VAL A 211 -20.74 12.08 11.38
C VAL A 211 -21.14 10.61 11.38
N TRP A 212 -20.21 9.74 11.69
CA TRP A 212 -20.38 8.30 11.53
C TRP A 212 -21.60 7.71 12.27
N PRO A 213 -21.83 8.02 13.57
CA PRO A 213 -23.04 7.58 14.27
C PRO A 213 -24.32 8.09 13.62
N ARG A 214 -24.32 9.34 13.14
CA ARG A 214 -25.48 10.00 12.54
C ARG A 214 -25.87 9.43 11.19
N LEU A 215 -24.89 8.85 10.51
CA LEU A 215 -25.12 8.10 9.27
C LEU A 215 -25.52 6.62 9.51
N GLY A 216 -25.85 6.23 10.75
CA GLY A 216 -26.29 4.86 11.07
C GLY A 216 -25.15 3.84 11.13
N TYR A 217 -23.94 4.26 11.45
CA TYR A 217 -22.77 3.40 11.58
C TYR A 217 -22.49 2.50 10.37
N PRO A 218 -22.42 3.02 9.14
CA PRO A 218 -22.03 2.19 8.00
C PRO A 218 -20.70 1.48 8.29
N PRO A 219 -20.49 0.25 7.81
CA PRO A 219 -19.22 -0.46 7.99
C PRO A 219 -18.08 0.34 7.38
N LEU A 220 -16.96 0.47 8.12
CA LEU A 220 -15.82 1.28 7.67
C LEU A 220 -14.94 0.52 6.67
N VAL A 221 -15.53 0.14 5.57
CA VAL A 221 -14.93 -0.53 4.42
C VAL A 221 -15.25 0.28 3.15
N THR A 222 -14.41 0.16 2.12
CA THR A 222 -14.66 0.79 0.81
C THR A 222 -15.95 0.22 0.19
N PRO A 223 -16.86 1.06 -0.33
CA PRO A 223 -16.76 2.52 -0.47
C PRO A 223 -17.28 3.33 0.74
N PHE A 224 -17.95 2.72 1.71
CA PHE A 224 -18.67 3.41 2.79
C PHE A 224 -17.74 4.25 3.70
N SER A 225 -16.56 3.74 3.98
CA SER A 225 -15.55 4.50 4.73
C SER A 225 -15.15 5.79 4.01
N GLN A 226 -15.12 5.79 2.67
CA GLN A 226 -14.87 7.01 1.87
C GLN A 226 -16.02 8.01 2.00
N TYR A 227 -17.27 7.53 2.00
CA TYR A 227 -18.45 8.39 2.16
C TYR A 227 -18.44 9.10 3.50
N VAL A 228 -18.18 8.37 4.59
CA VAL A 228 -18.08 8.96 5.94
C VAL A 228 -16.95 9.99 5.98
N LYS A 229 -15.76 9.64 5.45
CA LYS A 229 -14.60 10.55 5.39
C LYS A 229 -14.92 11.81 4.58
N ASN A 230 -15.53 11.67 3.42
CA ASN A 230 -15.82 12.80 2.54
C ASN A 230 -16.80 13.78 3.18
N VAL A 231 -17.88 13.28 3.80
CA VAL A 231 -18.81 14.12 4.54
C VAL A 231 -18.13 14.84 5.70
N ALA A 232 -17.32 14.13 6.49
CA ALA A 232 -16.57 14.72 7.59
C ALA A 232 -15.58 15.80 7.11
N LEU A 233 -14.85 15.55 6.02
CA LEU A 233 -13.93 16.53 5.43
C LEU A 233 -14.65 17.79 4.95
N MET A 234 -15.78 17.61 4.25
CA MET A 234 -16.59 18.73 3.79
C MET A 234 -17.19 19.52 4.95
N ASN A 235 -17.60 18.87 6.02
CA ASN A 235 -18.05 19.52 7.24
C ASN A 235 -16.93 20.34 7.89
N VAL A 236 -15.72 19.78 8.03
CA VAL A 236 -14.54 20.53 8.55
C VAL A 236 -14.29 21.78 7.71
N TYR A 237 -14.32 21.64 6.38
CA TYR A 237 -14.15 22.79 5.49
C TYR A 237 -15.27 23.83 5.71
N ASN A 238 -16.54 23.43 5.63
CA ASN A 238 -17.70 24.29 5.74
C ASN A 238 -17.74 25.03 7.10
N LEU A 239 -17.53 24.32 8.20
CA LEU A 239 -17.51 24.92 9.54
C LEU A 239 -16.39 25.95 9.67
N THR A 240 -15.23 25.70 9.09
CA THR A 240 -14.09 26.63 9.14
C THR A 240 -14.38 27.91 8.36
N ILE A 241 -15.13 27.82 7.26
CA ILE A 241 -15.52 29.01 6.48
C ILE A 241 -16.83 29.68 6.97
N GLY A 242 -17.42 29.18 8.07
CA GLY A 242 -18.61 29.75 8.70
C GLY A 242 -19.95 29.26 8.11
N LYS A 243 -19.93 28.11 7.44
CA LYS A 243 -21.12 27.41 6.93
C LYS A 243 -21.57 26.30 7.90
N GLY A 244 -22.73 25.69 7.58
CA GLY A 244 -23.28 24.56 8.34
C GLY A 244 -22.68 23.20 7.96
N ARG A 245 -22.99 22.19 8.77
CA ARG A 245 -22.79 20.78 8.41
C ARG A 245 -23.81 20.36 7.37
N TRP A 246 -23.54 19.24 6.69
CA TRP A 246 -24.45 18.56 5.76
C TRP A 246 -24.79 19.32 4.47
N GLU A 247 -24.16 20.47 4.21
CA GLU A 247 -24.41 21.25 3.00
C GLU A 247 -23.93 20.55 1.72
N ALA A 248 -22.92 19.68 1.85
CA ALA A 248 -22.30 18.96 0.74
C ALA A 248 -22.26 17.45 1.04
N ILE A 249 -23.30 16.75 0.64
CA ILE A 249 -23.39 15.29 0.63
C ILE A 249 -23.54 14.86 -0.84
N ASP A 250 -22.60 14.05 -1.33
CA ASP A 250 -22.62 13.56 -2.71
C ASP A 250 -23.68 12.49 -2.95
N ASN A 251 -23.98 12.23 -4.22
CA ASN A 251 -25.06 11.30 -4.61
C ASN A 251 -24.80 9.86 -4.17
N ASN A 252 -23.58 9.40 -4.12
CA ASN A 252 -23.26 8.04 -3.68
C ASN A 252 -23.48 7.90 -2.18
N THR A 253 -23.05 8.91 -1.41
CA THR A 253 -23.32 8.99 0.02
C THR A 253 -24.85 9.03 0.30
N TRP A 254 -25.60 9.81 -0.47
CA TRP A 254 -27.06 9.77 -0.41
C TRP A 254 -27.62 8.39 -0.75
N GLY A 255 -27.10 7.71 -1.77
CA GLY A 255 -27.51 6.35 -2.10
C GLY A 255 -27.35 5.38 -0.92
N MET A 256 -26.23 5.45 -0.20
CA MET A 256 -26.00 4.68 1.03
C MET A 256 -27.03 5.05 2.12
N ILE A 257 -27.20 6.34 2.41
CA ILE A 257 -28.15 6.84 3.43
C ILE A 257 -29.59 6.36 3.15
N LEU A 258 -30.00 6.40 1.90
CA LEU A 258 -31.36 6.06 1.47
C LEU A 258 -31.63 4.55 1.38
N GLY A 259 -30.62 3.70 1.61
CA GLY A 259 -30.76 2.24 1.58
C GLY A 259 -30.56 1.59 0.21
N LYS A 260 -30.12 2.35 -0.82
CA LYS A 260 -29.87 1.81 -2.17
C LYS A 260 -28.72 0.80 -2.21
N SER A 261 -27.84 0.81 -1.21
CA SER A 261 -26.71 -0.13 -1.05
C SER A 261 -26.97 -1.16 0.06
N GLY A 262 -28.21 -1.33 0.47
CA GLY A 262 -28.62 -2.18 1.60
C GLY A 262 -28.90 -1.37 2.88
N GLN A 263 -29.35 -2.09 3.89
CA GLN A 263 -29.73 -1.47 5.16
C GLN A 263 -28.51 -1.17 6.03
N LEU A 264 -28.54 -0.04 6.71
CA LEU A 264 -27.48 0.37 7.61
C LEU A 264 -27.57 -0.38 8.95
N PRO A 265 -26.44 -0.67 9.62
CA PRO A 265 -26.42 -1.40 10.89
C PRO A 265 -27.13 -0.66 12.04
N GLY A 266 -27.04 0.67 12.06
CA GLY A 266 -27.64 1.53 13.07
C GLY A 266 -28.72 2.44 12.50
N LYS A 267 -29.40 3.17 13.39
CA LYS A 267 -30.44 4.14 13.00
C LYS A 267 -29.80 5.43 12.52
N LEU A 268 -30.37 6.01 11.46
CA LEU A 268 -30.03 7.36 11.01
C LEU A 268 -30.44 8.40 12.05
N ASP A 269 -29.65 9.47 12.16
CA ASP A 269 -30.02 10.63 12.96
C ASP A 269 -31.27 11.30 12.38
N PRO A 270 -32.22 11.74 13.23
CA PRO A 270 -33.42 12.45 12.78
C PRO A 270 -33.14 13.68 11.91
N GLU A 271 -32.00 14.37 12.12
CA GLU A 271 -31.56 15.49 11.30
C GLU A 271 -31.31 15.06 9.85
N ILE A 272 -30.64 13.93 9.64
CA ILE A 272 -30.36 13.37 8.30
C ILE A 272 -31.67 12.94 7.62
N VAL A 273 -32.57 12.32 8.37
CA VAL A 273 -33.89 11.92 7.84
C VAL A 273 -34.73 13.15 7.43
N ALA A 274 -34.70 14.22 8.23
CA ALA A 274 -35.36 15.47 7.91
C ALA A 274 -34.79 16.13 6.65
N LEU A 275 -33.44 16.18 6.56
CA LEU A 275 -32.77 16.72 5.41
C LEU A 275 -33.05 15.95 4.11
N ALA A 276 -33.12 14.62 4.18
CA ALA A 276 -33.52 13.80 3.03
C ALA A 276 -34.96 14.15 2.55
N LYS A 277 -35.88 14.32 3.47
CA LYS A 277 -37.30 14.72 3.17
C LYS A 277 -37.37 16.11 2.57
N GLU A 278 -36.63 17.08 3.12
CA GLU A 278 -36.55 18.45 2.59
C GLU A 278 -36.06 18.46 1.14
N LYS A 279 -35.08 17.58 0.81
CA LYS A 279 -34.55 17.42 -0.54
C LYS A 279 -35.45 16.57 -1.47
N GLY A 280 -36.58 16.06 -0.99
CA GLY A 280 -37.48 15.20 -1.77
C GLY A 280 -36.86 13.83 -2.09
N LEU A 281 -35.93 13.33 -1.25
CA LEU A 281 -35.28 12.04 -1.43
C LEU A 281 -36.10 10.94 -0.72
N GLU A 282 -36.23 9.78 -1.38
CA GLU A 282 -37.03 8.65 -0.89
C GLU A 282 -36.10 7.52 -0.40
N PHE A 283 -36.46 6.97 0.77
CA PHE A 283 -35.81 5.78 1.34
C PHE A 283 -36.34 4.52 0.68
N THR A 284 -35.48 3.53 0.49
CA THR A 284 -35.87 2.22 -0.04
C THR A 284 -35.38 1.09 0.88
N THR A 285 -36.13 -0.01 0.83
CA THR A 285 -35.79 -1.29 1.45
C THR A 285 -35.67 -2.40 0.40
N GLU A 286 -35.70 -2.02 -0.88
CA GLU A 286 -35.52 -2.96 -1.98
C GLU A 286 -34.14 -3.62 -1.92
N ASP A 287 -34.09 -4.85 -2.42
CA ASP A 287 -32.81 -5.57 -2.55
C ASP A 287 -31.90 -4.81 -3.52
N PRO A 288 -30.71 -4.36 -3.08
CA PRO A 288 -29.76 -3.69 -3.95
C PRO A 288 -29.42 -4.47 -5.22
N GLN A 289 -29.44 -5.80 -5.18
CA GLN A 289 -29.15 -6.65 -6.33
C GLN A 289 -30.15 -6.44 -7.48
N ALA A 290 -31.37 -6.05 -7.18
CA ALA A 290 -32.37 -5.73 -8.21
C ALA A 290 -31.93 -4.57 -9.15
N ASN A 291 -31.00 -3.71 -8.68
CA ASN A 291 -30.45 -2.61 -9.47
C ASN A 291 -29.28 -3.06 -10.38
N TYR A 292 -28.79 -4.28 -10.24
CA TYR A 292 -27.66 -4.83 -10.96
C TYR A 292 -28.06 -6.12 -11.69
N PRO A 293 -28.75 -6.00 -12.85
CA PRO A 293 -29.09 -7.16 -13.66
C PRO A 293 -27.83 -7.90 -14.12
N ASP A 294 -27.98 -9.20 -14.37
CA ASP A 294 -26.91 -9.98 -14.96
C ASP A 294 -26.46 -9.37 -16.29
N ALA A 295 -25.17 -9.10 -16.41
CA ALA A 295 -24.58 -8.46 -17.57
C ALA A 295 -23.48 -9.32 -18.25
N LEU A 296 -23.25 -10.55 -17.78
CA LEU A 296 -22.18 -11.40 -18.31
C LEU A 296 -22.35 -11.67 -19.81
N ASP A 297 -23.57 -11.91 -20.29
CA ASP A 297 -23.85 -12.13 -21.71
C ASP A 297 -23.49 -10.90 -22.56
N LYS A 298 -23.73 -9.69 -22.04
CA LYS A 298 -23.31 -8.45 -22.71
C LYS A 298 -21.80 -8.38 -22.84
N PHE A 299 -21.06 -8.68 -21.79
CA PHE A 299 -19.59 -8.66 -21.81
C PHE A 299 -19.01 -9.76 -22.70
N ARG A 300 -19.57 -10.97 -22.64
CA ARG A 300 -19.20 -12.08 -23.53
C ARG A 300 -19.33 -11.70 -25.00
N LYS A 301 -20.46 -11.12 -25.38
CA LYS A 301 -20.70 -10.65 -26.74
C LYS A 301 -19.70 -9.59 -27.17
N GLU A 302 -19.38 -8.62 -26.31
CA GLU A 302 -18.36 -7.60 -26.59
C GLU A 302 -16.97 -8.20 -26.77
N MET A 303 -16.59 -9.22 -25.97
CA MET A 303 -15.33 -9.94 -26.12
C MET A 303 -15.26 -10.66 -27.47
N GLU A 304 -16.32 -11.35 -27.85
CA GLU A 304 -16.43 -12.03 -29.14
C GLU A 304 -16.30 -11.04 -30.35
N GLU A 305 -17.00 -9.89 -30.24
CA GLU A 305 -16.96 -8.84 -31.30
C GLU A 305 -15.56 -8.22 -31.43
N ASN A 306 -14.77 -8.17 -30.36
CA ASN A 306 -13.40 -7.65 -30.37
C ASN A 306 -12.34 -8.75 -30.57
N GLY A 307 -12.72 -10.02 -30.66
CA GLY A 307 -11.82 -11.15 -30.80
C GLY A 307 -10.95 -11.40 -29.57
N TRP A 308 -11.46 -11.06 -28.38
CA TRP A 308 -10.79 -11.31 -27.11
C TRP A 308 -11.12 -12.71 -26.62
N GLU A 309 -10.13 -13.41 -26.09
CA GLU A 309 -10.30 -14.74 -25.51
C GLU A 309 -11.01 -14.65 -24.15
N LEU A 310 -11.89 -15.63 -23.87
CA LEU A 310 -12.64 -15.68 -22.60
C LEU A 310 -11.80 -16.21 -21.42
N GLY A 311 -10.65 -16.83 -21.73
CA GLY A 311 -9.85 -17.58 -20.78
C GLY A 311 -10.32 -19.03 -20.60
N GLU A 312 -9.57 -19.84 -19.87
CA GLU A 312 -9.82 -21.29 -19.75
C GLU A 312 -11.13 -21.58 -18.97
N ASP A 313 -11.38 -20.82 -17.89
CA ASP A 313 -12.58 -20.93 -17.04
C ASP A 313 -13.41 -19.63 -17.04
N ASP A 314 -13.50 -18.95 -18.16
CA ASP A 314 -14.12 -17.63 -18.29
C ASP A 314 -13.44 -16.54 -17.42
N GLU A 315 -12.18 -16.72 -16.97
CA GLU A 315 -11.50 -15.78 -16.09
C GLU A 315 -11.33 -14.39 -16.70
N GLU A 316 -11.02 -14.31 -18.00
CA GLU A 316 -10.91 -13.04 -18.71
C GLU A 316 -12.27 -12.33 -18.84
N LEU A 317 -13.37 -13.10 -18.96
CA LEU A 317 -14.72 -12.56 -18.97
C LEU A 317 -15.07 -11.93 -17.61
N PHE A 318 -14.73 -12.60 -16.50
CA PHE A 318 -14.95 -12.07 -15.16
C PHE A 318 -14.08 -10.83 -14.92
N GLU A 319 -12.81 -10.86 -15.34
CA GLU A 319 -11.92 -9.70 -15.23
C GLU A 319 -12.49 -8.49 -15.98
N PHE A 320 -13.00 -8.71 -17.20
CA PHE A 320 -13.67 -7.65 -17.98
C PHE A 320 -14.91 -7.12 -17.29
N ALA A 321 -15.78 -8.00 -16.81
CA ALA A 321 -17.02 -7.60 -16.14
C ALA A 321 -16.77 -6.83 -14.84
N MET A 322 -15.71 -7.16 -14.09
CA MET A 322 -15.34 -6.50 -12.84
C MET A 322 -14.59 -5.18 -13.06
N HIS A 323 -13.84 -5.04 -14.16
CA HIS A 323 -12.94 -3.93 -14.42
C HIS A 323 -13.11 -3.36 -15.84
N GLU A 324 -14.33 -3.08 -16.25
CA GLU A 324 -14.74 -2.78 -17.62
C GLU A 324 -13.83 -1.77 -18.36
N SER A 325 -13.58 -0.60 -17.77
CA SER A 325 -12.77 0.43 -18.40
C SER A 325 -11.28 0.09 -18.40
N GLN A 326 -10.78 -0.46 -17.29
CA GLN A 326 -9.39 -0.86 -17.16
C GLN A 326 -9.03 -1.99 -18.10
N TYR A 327 -9.94 -2.95 -18.27
CA TYR A 327 -9.75 -4.07 -19.21
C TYR A 327 -9.67 -3.59 -20.65
N ARG A 328 -10.57 -2.68 -21.07
CA ARG A 328 -10.51 -2.06 -22.42
C ARG A 328 -9.20 -1.30 -22.63
N ASP A 329 -8.77 -0.49 -21.65
CA ASP A 329 -7.50 0.23 -21.70
C ASP A 329 -6.31 -0.74 -21.80
N TYR A 330 -6.37 -1.88 -21.10
CA TYR A 330 -5.35 -2.93 -21.18
C TYR A 330 -5.31 -3.59 -22.56
N LYS A 331 -6.44 -4.07 -23.07
CA LYS A 331 -6.52 -4.74 -24.38
C LYS A 331 -6.20 -3.82 -25.57
N SER A 332 -6.49 -2.53 -25.46
CA SER A 332 -6.13 -1.52 -26.47
C SER A 332 -4.66 -1.06 -26.41
N GLY A 333 -3.92 -1.43 -25.36
CA GLY A 333 -2.56 -0.97 -25.14
C GLY A 333 -2.43 0.41 -24.46
N VAL A 334 -3.52 1.16 -24.32
CA VAL A 334 -3.54 2.49 -23.68
C VAL A 334 -3.06 2.43 -22.24
N ALA A 335 -3.43 1.38 -21.48
CA ALA A 335 -2.97 1.20 -20.10
C ALA A 335 -1.44 1.12 -20.02
N LYS A 336 -0.80 0.38 -20.94
CA LYS A 336 0.66 0.24 -21.00
C LYS A 336 1.35 1.57 -21.32
N GLU A 337 0.81 2.34 -22.26
CA GLU A 337 1.37 3.66 -22.62
C GLU A 337 1.26 4.64 -21.45
N ARG A 338 0.10 4.70 -20.80
CA ARG A 338 -0.11 5.55 -19.60
C ARG A 338 0.83 5.15 -18.48
N PHE A 339 0.91 3.86 -18.17
CA PHE A 339 1.79 3.36 -17.12
C PHE A 339 3.25 3.73 -17.39
N GLN A 340 3.73 3.56 -18.62
CA GLN A 340 5.09 3.93 -18.98
C GLN A 340 5.34 5.44 -18.82
N ALA A 341 4.40 6.27 -19.25
CA ALA A 341 4.49 7.71 -19.09
C ALA A 341 4.50 8.15 -17.62
N ASP A 342 3.65 7.54 -16.79
CA ASP A 342 3.58 7.82 -15.36
C ASP A 342 4.82 7.34 -14.61
N LEU A 343 5.35 6.16 -14.97
CA LEU A 343 6.59 5.63 -14.41
C LEU A 343 7.77 6.55 -14.74
N ASP A 344 7.88 6.98 -15.99
CA ASP A 344 8.90 7.90 -16.43
C ASP A 344 8.85 9.24 -15.67
N LYS A 345 7.66 9.77 -15.46
CA LYS A 345 7.43 10.98 -14.68
C LYS A 345 7.80 10.77 -13.21
N ALA A 346 7.40 9.64 -12.62
CA ALA A 346 7.70 9.31 -11.23
C ALA A 346 9.22 9.13 -11.01
N LYS A 347 9.91 8.45 -11.93
CA LYS A 347 11.38 8.30 -11.91
C LYS A 347 12.07 9.67 -11.98
N THR A 348 11.65 10.53 -12.91
CA THR A 348 12.19 11.89 -13.03
C THR A 348 11.97 12.69 -11.74
N ALA A 349 10.76 12.65 -11.17
CA ALA A 349 10.46 13.33 -9.92
C ALA A 349 11.27 12.79 -8.72
N ALA A 350 11.54 11.48 -8.69
CA ALA A 350 12.38 10.87 -7.66
C ALA A 350 13.82 11.37 -7.74
N LEU A 351 14.39 11.47 -8.93
CA LEU A 351 15.74 12.03 -9.16
C LEU A 351 15.80 13.50 -8.72
N VAL A 352 14.84 14.33 -9.13
CA VAL A 352 14.77 15.74 -8.72
C VAL A 352 14.69 15.85 -7.18
N LYS A 353 13.91 14.99 -6.52
CA LYS A 353 13.80 14.95 -5.06
C LYS A 353 15.11 14.56 -4.37
N GLN A 354 15.94 13.77 -5.03
CA GLN A 354 17.31 13.42 -4.57
C GLN A 354 18.33 14.55 -4.82
N GLY A 355 17.93 15.62 -5.51
CA GLY A 355 18.76 16.80 -5.73
C GLY A 355 19.31 16.93 -7.15
N TYR A 356 18.87 16.06 -8.09
CA TYR A 356 19.22 16.19 -9.51
C TYR A 356 18.50 17.39 -10.14
N SER A 357 19.15 18.05 -11.11
CA SER A 357 18.44 19.00 -11.96
C SER A 357 17.41 18.26 -12.84
N GLU A 358 16.34 18.94 -13.20
CA GLU A 358 15.35 18.36 -14.12
C GLU A 358 15.99 18.08 -15.50
N GLU A 359 16.96 18.90 -15.93
CA GLU A 359 17.69 18.74 -17.16
C GLU A 359 18.54 17.46 -17.16
N ASP A 360 19.29 17.20 -16.07
CA ASP A 360 20.10 15.99 -15.92
C ASP A 360 19.24 14.73 -15.87
N ALA A 361 18.12 14.79 -15.14
CA ALA A 361 17.17 13.69 -15.07
C ALA A 361 16.56 13.35 -16.45
N LEU A 362 16.21 14.37 -17.24
CA LEU A 362 15.69 14.22 -18.60
C LEU A 362 16.79 13.75 -19.58
N LYS A 363 18.03 14.23 -19.43
CA LYS A 363 19.18 13.79 -20.23
C LYS A 363 19.46 12.31 -20.00
N ALA A 364 19.54 11.90 -18.75
CA ALA A 364 19.75 10.51 -18.35
C ALA A 364 18.70 9.58 -18.99
N LYS A 365 17.42 9.96 -18.90
CA LYS A 365 16.32 9.20 -19.53
C LYS A 365 16.50 9.04 -21.04
N ARG A 366 16.84 10.11 -21.78
CA ARG A 366 17.02 10.06 -23.25
C ARG A 366 18.14 9.12 -23.67
N GLN A 367 19.16 8.97 -22.82
CA GLN A 367 20.34 8.15 -23.08
C GLN A 367 20.22 6.73 -22.52
N GLY A 368 19.16 6.40 -21.76
CA GLY A 368 19.04 5.13 -21.04
C GLY A 368 20.15 4.99 -19.98
N THR A 369 20.49 6.10 -19.33
CA THR A 369 21.54 6.17 -18.31
C THR A 369 20.99 6.74 -17.01
N GLU A 370 21.71 6.52 -15.91
CA GLU A 370 21.41 7.08 -14.60
C GLU A 370 22.50 8.06 -14.21
N PRO A 371 22.17 9.28 -13.73
CA PRO A 371 23.17 10.27 -13.36
C PRO A 371 23.72 9.99 -11.95
N ILE A 372 25.01 10.31 -11.75
CA ILE A 372 25.66 10.37 -10.44
C ILE A 372 25.92 11.83 -10.12
N ILE A 373 25.40 12.30 -8.98
CA ILE A 373 25.49 13.73 -8.60
C ILE A 373 26.60 14.00 -7.58
N ALA A 374 27.07 15.23 -7.60
CA ALA A 374 27.99 15.76 -6.62
C ALA A 374 27.30 16.00 -5.26
N PRO A 375 27.73 15.38 -4.15
CA PRO A 375 27.17 15.62 -2.82
C PRO A 375 27.54 16.99 -2.25
N ALA A 376 28.59 17.61 -2.76
CA ALA A 376 29.08 18.92 -2.37
C ALA A 376 29.59 19.72 -3.58
N SER A 377 29.75 21.03 -3.41
CA SER A 377 30.42 21.87 -4.43
C SER A 377 31.94 21.84 -4.23
N GLY A 378 32.68 21.71 -5.31
CA GLY A 378 34.13 21.64 -5.26
C GLY A 378 34.76 21.13 -6.54
N GLN A 379 35.98 20.61 -6.45
CA GLN A 379 36.71 20.05 -7.57
C GLN A 379 36.66 18.52 -7.54
N ILE A 380 36.40 17.91 -8.69
CA ILE A 380 36.29 16.45 -8.81
C ILE A 380 37.69 15.84 -8.77
N ILE A 381 37.89 14.84 -7.91
CA ILE A 381 39.08 14.00 -7.86
C ILE A 381 38.58 12.57 -8.02
N TRP A 382 38.78 12.02 -9.22
CA TRP A 382 38.46 10.63 -9.47
C TRP A 382 39.35 9.71 -8.64
N GLU A 383 38.78 8.67 -8.06
CA GLU A 383 39.57 7.62 -7.42
C GLU A 383 40.29 6.84 -8.54
N VAL A 384 41.57 6.97 -8.56
CA VAL A 384 42.42 6.60 -9.69
C VAL A 384 43.25 5.38 -9.33
N ASP A 385 43.58 4.60 -10.35
CA ASP A 385 44.67 3.63 -10.28
C ASP A 385 45.88 4.27 -9.54
N PRO A 386 46.41 3.66 -8.47
CA PRO A 386 47.50 4.23 -7.66
C PRO A 386 48.73 4.67 -8.45
N GLU A 387 48.83 4.28 -9.71
CA GLU A 387 49.94 4.60 -10.60
C GLU A 387 49.68 5.81 -11.53
N ASP A 388 48.42 6.27 -11.72
CA ASP A 388 48.13 7.44 -12.58
C ASP A 388 47.01 8.34 -12.02
N TYR A 389 47.35 9.32 -11.21
CA TYR A 389 46.44 10.30 -10.58
C TYR A 389 45.91 11.37 -11.53
N SER A 390 46.11 11.29 -12.82
CA SER A 390 45.85 12.42 -13.73
C SER A 390 44.60 12.29 -14.58
N THR A 391 43.98 11.14 -14.65
CA THR A 391 42.89 10.89 -15.61
C THR A 391 41.57 10.47 -14.96
N ALA A 392 40.43 10.98 -15.51
CA ALA A 392 39.12 10.43 -15.21
C ALA A 392 39.01 8.98 -15.73
N PRO A 393 38.17 8.15 -15.11
CA PRO A 393 37.97 6.78 -15.60
C PRO A 393 37.42 6.80 -17.03
N ALA A 394 37.79 5.79 -17.81
CA ALA A 394 37.34 5.68 -19.19
C ALA A 394 35.82 5.39 -19.26
N VAL A 395 35.18 5.92 -20.29
CA VAL A 395 33.83 5.51 -20.64
C VAL A 395 33.82 4.00 -20.90
N GLY A 396 32.79 3.30 -20.33
CA GLY A 396 32.72 1.84 -20.37
C GLY A 396 33.29 1.15 -19.13
N THR A 397 33.96 1.88 -18.21
CA THR A 397 34.44 1.32 -16.93
C THR A 397 33.23 0.78 -16.13
N ALA A 398 33.35 -0.47 -15.66
CA ALA A 398 32.37 -1.09 -14.79
C ALA A 398 32.44 -0.49 -13.38
N ILE A 399 31.28 -0.21 -12.79
CA ILE A 399 31.13 0.30 -11.43
C ILE A 399 30.04 -0.50 -10.70
N LYS A 400 30.16 -0.57 -9.37
CA LYS A 400 29.18 -1.24 -8.52
C LYS A 400 28.52 -0.27 -7.55
N THR A 401 27.29 -0.58 -7.18
CA THR A 401 26.54 0.18 -6.16
C THR A 401 27.32 0.23 -4.85
N ASN A 402 27.35 1.41 -4.22
CA ASN A 402 28.07 1.72 -2.98
C ASN A 402 29.61 1.66 -3.05
N GLU A 403 30.18 1.50 -4.22
CA GLU A 403 31.63 1.67 -4.38
C GLU A 403 31.96 3.18 -4.48
N PRO A 404 33.10 3.62 -3.87
CA PRO A 404 33.60 4.98 -4.06
C PRO A 404 33.98 5.18 -5.53
N LEU A 405 33.41 6.22 -6.15
CA LEU A 405 33.68 6.54 -7.55
C LEU A 405 34.75 7.67 -7.69
N CYS A 406 34.59 8.68 -6.86
CA CYS A 406 35.50 9.82 -6.81
C CYS A 406 35.34 10.56 -5.47
N TYR A 407 36.13 11.62 -5.30
CA TYR A 407 35.98 12.57 -4.19
C TYR A 407 35.73 13.98 -4.74
N ILE A 408 34.99 14.78 -3.99
CA ILE A 408 34.88 16.21 -4.22
C ILE A 408 35.76 16.93 -3.20
N GLN A 409 36.80 17.60 -3.66
CA GLN A 409 37.59 18.50 -2.83
C GLN A 409 36.84 19.82 -2.68
N THR A 410 36.28 20.05 -1.50
CA THR A 410 35.55 21.28 -1.20
C THR A 410 36.51 22.47 -1.03
N THR A 411 36.00 23.69 -1.16
CA THR A 411 36.74 24.93 -0.91
C THR A 411 37.29 25.05 0.52
N ALA A 412 36.71 24.30 1.47
CA ALA A 412 37.20 24.20 2.84
C ALA A 412 38.30 23.16 3.03
N GLY A 413 38.73 22.48 1.96
CA GLY A 413 39.80 21.49 1.97
C GLY A 413 39.38 20.08 2.42
N TYR A 414 38.09 19.82 2.58
CA TYR A 414 37.58 18.47 2.88
C TYR A 414 37.35 17.68 1.59
N PHE A 415 37.51 16.33 1.70
CA PHE A 415 37.25 15.40 0.62
C PHE A 415 35.91 14.68 0.92
N GLU A 416 34.92 14.95 0.10
CA GLU A 416 33.60 14.32 0.22
C GLU A 416 33.52 13.15 -0.75
N PRO A 417 33.30 11.90 -0.28
CA PRO A 417 33.24 10.73 -1.17
C PRO A 417 31.94 10.76 -1.98
N VAL A 418 32.07 10.38 -3.24
CA VAL A 418 30.93 10.13 -4.13
C VAL A 418 30.80 8.63 -4.33
N LEU A 419 29.71 8.06 -3.86
CA LEU A 419 29.41 6.64 -4.05
C LEU A 419 28.51 6.46 -5.27
N SER A 420 28.70 5.38 -6.00
CA SER A 420 27.77 5.00 -7.05
C SER A 420 26.46 4.46 -6.44
N ASN A 421 25.33 4.97 -6.89
CA ASN A 421 24.01 4.44 -6.54
C ASN A 421 23.60 3.30 -7.48
N PHE A 422 24.40 2.99 -8.51
CA PHE A 422 24.03 2.05 -9.57
C PHE A 422 25.19 1.11 -9.89
N THR A 423 24.85 -0.13 -10.22
CA THR A 423 25.77 -1.09 -10.85
C THR A 423 25.60 -0.99 -12.35
N GLY A 424 26.70 -0.82 -13.10
CA GLY A 424 26.66 -0.66 -14.54
C GLY A 424 27.98 -0.22 -15.13
N ARG A 425 27.92 0.46 -16.29
CA ARG A 425 29.08 0.99 -16.98
C ARG A 425 28.99 2.49 -17.16
N LEU A 426 30.08 3.21 -16.93
CA LEU A 426 30.14 4.66 -17.14
C LEU A 426 29.87 4.97 -18.61
N ALA A 427 28.89 5.81 -18.87
CA ALA A 427 28.49 6.28 -20.21
C ALA A 427 29.08 7.67 -20.51
N GLU A 428 29.16 8.51 -19.50
CA GLU A 428 29.74 9.85 -19.57
C GLU A 428 30.39 10.20 -18.23
N VAL A 429 31.51 10.88 -18.22
CA VAL A 429 32.20 11.31 -17.01
C VAL A 429 32.70 12.73 -17.16
N ALA A 430 32.61 13.52 -16.08
CA ALA A 430 33.24 14.84 -16.05
C ALA A 430 34.76 14.71 -16.00
N ALA A 431 35.47 15.70 -16.52
CA ALA A 431 36.93 15.71 -16.54
C ALA A 431 37.50 15.75 -15.11
N GLN A 432 38.70 15.14 -14.94
CA GLN A 432 39.50 15.28 -13.72
C GLN A 432 39.74 16.76 -13.42
N GLY A 433 39.54 17.15 -12.17
CA GLY A 433 39.73 18.53 -11.74
C GLY A 433 38.62 19.51 -12.16
N ALA A 434 37.56 19.03 -12.81
CA ALA A 434 36.43 19.88 -13.14
C ALA A 434 35.77 20.42 -11.87
N ASN A 435 35.34 21.68 -11.91
CA ASN A 435 34.50 22.24 -10.84
C ASN A 435 33.05 21.82 -11.01
N VAL A 436 32.44 21.42 -9.92
CA VAL A 436 31.05 20.97 -9.87
C VAL A 436 30.33 21.63 -8.71
N ARG A 437 29.05 21.91 -8.88
CA ARG A 437 28.17 22.37 -7.80
C ARG A 437 27.45 21.18 -7.20
N LYS A 438 27.09 21.32 -5.93
CA LYS A 438 26.23 20.34 -5.26
C LYS A 438 24.94 20.13 -6.07
N GLY A 439 24.62 18.87 -6.40
CA GLY A 439 23.46 18.49 -7.17
C GLY A 439 23.69 18.44 -8.70
N GLU A 440 24.86 18.85 -9.22
CA GLU A 440 25.20 18.67 -10.64
C GLU A 440 25.66 17.24 -10.92
N ALA A 441 25.29 16.71 -12.10
CA ALA A 441 25.75 15.39 -12.54
C ALA A 441 27.23 15.43 -12.89
N LEU A 442 27.99 14.50 -12.31
CA LEU A 442 29.44 14.33 -12.58
C LEU A 442 29.73 13.12 -13.46
N ALA A 443 28.79 12.19 -13.54
CA ALA A 443 28.85 11.04 -14.42
C ALA A 443 27.45 10.54 -14.77
N TYR A 444 27.37 9.78 -15.86
CA TYR A 444 26.18 9.01 -16.23
C TYR A 444 26.55 7.54 -16.35
N VAL A 445 25.71 6.66 -15.80
CA VAL A 445 25.91 5.21 -15.78
C VAL A 445 24.83 4.56 -16.62
N ARG A 446 25.22 3.69 -17.55
CA ARG A 446 24.28 2.75 -18.14
C ARG A 446 24.16 1.58 -17.19
N PRO A 447 22.97 1.36 -16.58
CA PRO A 447 22.76 0.24 -15.68
C PRO A 447 23.10 -1.09 -16.39
N ALA A 448 23.66 -2.04 -15.64
CA ALA A 448 23.90 -3.37 -16.17
C ALA A 448 22.58 -4.05 -16.51
N GLU A 449 22.51 -4.76 -17.63
CA GLU A 449 21.36 -5.60 -17.94
C GLU A 449 21.27 -6.75 -16.91
N LYS A 450 20.05 -7.21 -16.64
CA LYS A 450 19.79 -8.24 -15.60
C LYS A 450 20.66 -9.49 -15.77
N GLU A 451 20.95 -9.88 -16.99
CA GLU A 451 21.81 -11.02 -17.31
C GLU A 451 23.28 -10.80 -16.92
N GLU A 452 23.76 -9.56 -16.97
CA GLU A 452 25.15 -9.20 -16.57
C GLU A 452 25.31 -9.14 -15.04
N LEU A 453 24.23 -8.84 -14.30
CA LEU A 453 24.23 -8.78 -12.83
C LEU A 453 24.35 -10.16 -12.18
N PHE A 454 23.95 -11.23 -12.87
CA PHE A 454 23.95 -12.60 -12.37
C PHE A 454 25.20 -13.42 -12.79
N VAL A 455 26.08 -12.88 -13.60
CA VAL A 455 27.37 -13.50 -13.88
C VAL A 455 28.33 -13.16 -12.73
N GLU A 456 28.15 -13.84 -11.60
CA GLU A 456 29.19 -13.89 -10.57
C GLU A 456 30.48 -14.45 -11.24
N SER A 457 31.59 -13.75 -11.12
CA SER A 457 32.85 -14.31 -11.49
C SER A 457 33.10 -15.59 -10.66
N GLU A 458 33.70 -16.60 -11.28
CA GLU A 458 33.98 -17.89 -10.60
C GLU A 458 34.65 -17.72 -9.21
N PRO A 459 35.57 -16.77 -8.98
CA PRO A 459 36.11 -16.47 -7.66
C PRO A 459 35.10 -15.91 -6.65
N GLU A 460 34.11 -15.11 -7.07
CA GLU A 460 33.08 -14.56 -6.19
C GLU A 460 32.06 -15.63 -5.78
N ARG A 461 31.70 -16.50 -6.71
CA ARG A 461 30.84 -17.67 -6.47
C ARG A 461 31.50 -18.63 -5.48
N LEU A 462 32.81 -18.89 -5.59
CA LEU A 462 33.56 -19.74 -4.67
C LEU A 462 33.63 -19.15 -3.26
N ARG A 463 33.90 -17.85 -3.11
CA ARG A 463 33.86 -17.17 -1.80
C ARG A 463 32.50 -17.20 -1.14
N ARG A 464 31.48 -17.08 -1.92
CA ARG A 464 30.09 -17.12 -1.41
C ARG A 464 29.66 -18.52 -0.97
N VAL A 465 30.12 -19.54 -1.70
CA VAL A 465 29.93 -20.96 -1.30
C VAL A 465 30.68 -21.26 0.00
N GLU A 466 31.91 -20.79 0.15
CA GLU A 466 32.70 -20.96 1.38
C GLU A 466 32.05 -20.24 2.57
N GLN A 467 31.56 -19.00 2.40
CA GLN A 467 30.82 -18.29 3.45
C GLN A 467 29.52 -18.97 3.85
N LEU A 468 28.78 -19.52 2.89
CA LEU A 468 27.55 -20.29 3.17
C LEU A 468 27.86 -21.61 3.89
N GLU A 469 28.98 -22.26 3.58
CA GLU A 469 29.39 -23.47 4.28
C GLU A 469 29.87 -23.18 5.72
N GLU A 470 30.56 -22.07 5.96
CA GLU A 470 30.91 -21.62 7.31
C GLU A 470 29.66 -21.35 8.16
N VAL A 471 28.66 -20.64 7.60
CA VAL A 471 27.39 -20.38 8.27
C VAL A 471 26.65 -21.70 8.55
N ARG A 472 26.62 -22.62 7.60
CA ARG A 472 26.03 -23.97 7.81
C ARG A 472 26.77 -24.75 8.90
N HIS A 473 28.09 -24.63 8.99
CA HIS A 473 28.89 -25.31 10.01
C HIS A 473 28.61 -24.76 11.41
N VAL A 474 28.49 -23.43 11.54
CA VAL A 474 28.13 -22.75 12.81
C VAL A 474 26.72 -23.15 13.26
N ILE A 475 25.77 -23.23 12.33
CA ILE A 475 24.38 -23.66 12.65
C ILE A 475 24.36 -25.12 13.08
N ARG A 476 25.07 -26.02 12.40
CA ARG A 476 25.18 -27.44 12.79
C ARG A 476 25.85 -27.63 14.15
N ALA A 477 26.92 -26.89 14.42
CA ALA A 477 27.63 -26.94 15.71
C ALA A 477 26.77 -26.43 16.89
N ARG A 478 25.90 -25.46 16.66
CA ARG A 478 24.91 -24.98 17.67
C ARG A 478 23.78 -25.98 17.90
N ARG A 479 23.33 -26.71 16.86
CA ARG A 479 22.31 -27.76 17.00
C ARG A 479 22.82 -29.04 17.69
N ALA A 480 24.11 -29.32 17.57
CA ALA A 480 24.74 -30.48 18.25
C ALA A 480 25.02 -30.25 19.75
N LYS A 481 24.88 -28.99 20.23
CA LYS A 481 25.08 -28.64 21.66
C LYS A 481 23.75 -28.42 22.41
N LYS A 482 22.61 -28.65 21.78
CA LYS A 482 21.27 -28.76 22.37
C LYS A 482 20.79 -30.23 22.26
#